data_7b1451cdd4af832c25dcf3aba305ee8e
#
_entry.id   7b1451cdd4af832c25dcf3aba305ee8e
#
_cell.length_a   1.000
_cell.length_b   1.000
_cell.length_c   1.000
_cell.angle_alpha   90.00
_cell.angle_beta   90.00
_cell.angle_gamma   90.00
#
_symmetry.space_group_name_H-M   'P 1'
#
loop_
_entity.id
_entity.type
_entity.pdbx_description
1 polymer ?
#
loop_
_entity_poly.entity_id
_entity_poly.type
_entity_poly.pdbx_seq_one_letter_code
_entity_poly.pdbx_strand_id
1 'polypeptide(L)'
;RAAGLPPPGPEEVRHYSDGWVLKCDISKYFYSIQHEPLKQMTRKYIKDPDILWLVDLIVDSTENPGIPIGNQTSQWFAVMYLSGMDHFIKEKLGIRYYGRYMDDFYLIHEDKAYLQYCRGEIEQYVARLGLRMNKKTNIFPLRNGIDFLGFHTYLTESGKIIRKVRRSSKSNAQRKLKKQRGLLDREKISLSDVEQSYGS
;
A
#
# COMPACT_ATOMS: atom_id res chain seq x y z
N ARG A 1 -21.66 -21.96 -6.28
CA ARG A 1 -20.99 -22.57 -7.45
C ARG A 1 -21.03 -21.53 -8.55
N ALA A 2 -19.94 -20.80 -8.80
CA ALA A 2 -19.79 -19.97 -9.98
C ALA A 2 -19.73 -20.89 -11.20
N ALA A 3 -20.60 -20.65 -12.18
CA ALA A 3 -20.57 -21.36 -13.45
C ALA A 3 -19.20 -21.15 -14.08
N GLY A 4 -18.48 -22.26 -14.33
CA GLY A 4 -17.19 -22.22 -14.98
C GLY A 4 -17.31 -21.62 -16.37
N LEU A 5 -16.49 -20.61 -16.68
CA LEU A 5 -16.27 -20.17 -18.04
C LEU A 5 -15.75 -21.36 -18.87
N PRO A 6 -16.22 -21.56 -20.11
CA PRO A 6 -15.69 -22.58 -20.98
C PRO A 6 -14.17 -22.37 -21.16
N PRO A 7 -13.40 -23.45 -21.34
CA PRO A 7 -11.97 -23.32 -21.60
C PRO A 7 -11.79 -22.51 -22.91
N PRO A 8 -10.78 -21.64 -22.99
CA PRO A 8 -10.51 -20.87 -24.21
C PRO A 8 -10.25 -21.81 -25.37
N GLY A 9 -10.77 -21.47 -26.53
CA GLY A 9 -10.52 -22.19 -27.76
C GLY A 9 -9.02 -22.22 -28.12
N PRO A 10 -8.58 -23.13 -29.03
CA PRO A 10 -7.16 -23.41 -29.28
C PRO A 10 -6.35 -22.26 -29.91
N GLU A 11 -6.94 -21.09 -30.16
CA GLU A 11 -6.27 -19.96 -30.87
C GLU A 11 -5.96 -18.74 -30.01
N GLU A 12 -6.37 -18.68 -28.73
CA GLU A 12 -5.99 -17.57 -27.87
C GLU A 12 -4.75 -17.91 -27.04
N VAL A 13 -3.58 -17.56 -27.55
CA VAL A 13 -2.34 -17.54 -26.78
C VAL A 13 -2.49 -16.42 -25.73
N ARG A 14 -2.91 -16.76 -24.53
CA ARG A 14 -2.92 -15.81 -23.40
C ARG A 14 -1.46 -15.45 -23.05
N HIS A 15 -1.10 -14.19 -23.25
CA HIS A 15 0.18 -13.69 -22.78
C HIS A 15 0.15 -13.61 -21.26
N TYR A 16 1.27 -13.96 -20.59
CA TYR A 16 1.38 -13.89 -19.12
C TYR A 16 1.12 -12.49 -18.55
N SER A 17 1.21 -11.45 -19.37
CA SER A 17 0.96 -10.06 -19.01
C SER A 17 -0.46 -9.58 -19.32
N ASP A 18 -1.36 -10.46 -19.79
CA ASP A 18 -2.76 -10.11 -20.02
C ASP A 18 -3.45 -9.91 -18.67
N GLY A 19 -4.28 -8.88 -18.63
CA GLY A 19 -5.00 -8.49 -17.41
C GLY A 19 -4.81 -7.03 -17.05
N TRP A 20 -5.38 -6.69 -15.92
CA TRP A 20 -5.48 -5.32 -15.42
C TRP A 20 -5.03 -5.24 -13.98
N VAL A 21 -4.51 -4.08 -13.61
CA VAL A 21 -4.11 -3.74 -12.25
C VAL A 21 -4.98 -2.58 -11.79
N LEU A 22 -5.62 -2.72 -10.64
CA LEU A 22 -6.16 -1.61 -9.87
C LEU A 22 -5.12 -1.27 -8.81
N LYS A 23 -4.49 -0.09 -8.94
CA LYS A 23 -3.55 0.46 -7.98
C LYS A 23 -4.24 1.50 -7.13
N CYS A 24 -4.18 1.33 -5.82
CA CYS A 24 -4.87 2.14 -4.83
C CYS A 24 -3.92 2.76 -3.83
N ASP A 25 -4.33 3.89 -3.31
CA ASP A 25 -3.64 4.61 -2.24
C ASP A 25 -4.68 5.35 -1.39
N ILE A 26 -4.51 5.42 -0.07
CA ILE A 26 -5.43 6.11 0.83
C ILE A 26 -4.87 7.49 1.17
N SER A 27 -5.70 8.49 0.98
CA SER A 27 -5.29 9.88 1.21
C SER A 27 -5.04 10.16 2.68
N LYS A 28 -3.87 10.72 3.02
CA LYS A 28 -3.49 11.15 4.37
C LYS A 28 -3.76 10.07 5.44
N TYR A 29 -3.44 8.82 5.15
CA TYR A 29 -3.85 7.65 5.91
C TYR A 29 -3.68 7.81 7.43
N PHE A 30 -2.46 8.04 7.91
CA PHE A 30 -2.17 8.18 9.35
C PHE A 30 -2.92 9.33 10.03
N TYR A 31 -3.20 10.41 9.30
CA TYR A 31 -3.97 11.56 9.78
C TYR A 31 -5.49 11.35 9.72
N SER A 32 -5.96 10.27 9.10
CA SER A 32 -7.38 10.02 8.89
C SER A 32 -7.93 8.85 9.71
N ILE A 33 -7.07 8.14 10.44
CA ILE A 33 -7.48 7.02 11.29
C ILE A 33 -8.32 7.55 12.46
N GLN A 34 -9.54 7.01 12.59
CA GLN A 34 -10.46 7.39 13.66
C GLN A 34 -10.12 6.64 14.95
N HIS A 35 -10.06 7.33 16.09
CA HIS A 35 -9.66 6.76 17.37
C HIS A 35 -10.62 5.66 17.85
N GLU A 36 -11.93 5.93 17.89
CA GLU A 36 -12.92 4.95 18.38
C GLU A 36 -12.94 3.64 17.60
N PRO A 37 -13.02 3.63 16.25
CA PRO A 37 -12.91 2.38 15.50
C PRO A 37 -11.60 1.64 15.74
N LEU A 38 -10.47 2.34 15.85
CA LEU A 38 -9.17 1.75 16.16
C LEU A 38 -9.16 1.09 17.54
N LYS A 39 -9.63 1.78 18.58
CA LYS A 39 -9.74 1.26 19.94
C LYS A 39 -10.66 0.03 20.01
N GLN A 40 -11.77 0.05 19.30
CA GLN A 40 -12.66 -1.11 19.21
C GLN A 40 -12.01 -2.30 18.53
N MET A 41 -11.20 -2.07 17.49
CA MET A 41 -10.44 -3.13 16.83
C MET A 41 -9.38 -3.73 17.78
N THR A 42 -8.64 -2.90 18.51
CA THR A 42 -7.63 -3.39 19.47
C THR A 42 -8.25 -4.23 20.58
N ARG A 43 -9.41 -3.84 21.11
CA ARG A 43 -10.16 -4.59 22.15
C ARG A 43 -10.65 -5.96 21.71
N LYS A 44 -10.69 -6.26 20.40
CA LYS A 44 -10.99 -7.61 19.91
C LYS A 44 -9.85 -8.59 20.21
N TYR A 45 -8.62 -8.11 20.17
CA TYR A 45 -7.42 -8.95 20.29
C TYR A 45 -6.74 -8.84 21.65
N ILE A 46 -6.76 -7.67 22.28
CA ILE A 46 -6.15 -7.38 23.57
C ILE A 46 -7.24 -7.36 24.63
N LYS A 47 -7.03 -8.10 25.72
CA LYS A 47 -7.97 -8.19 26.86
C LYS A 47 -7.39 -7.64 28.16
N ASP A 48 -6.07 -7.48 28.22
CA ASP A 48 -5.37 -6.94 29.37
C ASP A 48 -5.71 -5.43 29.55
N PRO A 49 -6.24 -5.03 30.73
CA PRO A 49 -6.69 -3.66 30.94
C PRO A 49 -5.54 -2.64 30.95
N ASP A 50 -4.35 -3.02 31.43
CA ASP A 50 -3.19 -2.12 31.50
C ASP A 50 -2.65 -1.85 30.10
N ILE A 51 -2.61 -2.88 29.25
CA ILE A 51 -2.24 -2.73 27.84
C ILE A 51 -3.28 -1.90 27.10
N LEU A 52 -4.57 -2.11 27.33
CA LEU A 52 -5.62 -1.31 26.71
C LEU A 52 -5.56 0.17 27.13
N TRP A 53 -5.29 0.44 28.41
CA TRP A 53 -5.06 1.80 28.90
C TRP A 53 -3.87 2.46 28.19
N LEU A 54 -2.75 1.75 28.05
CA LEU A 54 -1.57 2.25 27.32
C LEU A 54 -1.88 2.52 25.84
N VAL A 55 -2.62 1.62 25.19
CA VAL A 55 -3.08 1.81 23.79
C VAL A 55 -3.92 3.07 23.66
N ASP A 56 -4.90 3.25 24.54
CA ASP A 56 -5.78 4.42 24.54
C ASP A 56 -4.97 5.71 24.75
N LEU A 57 -4.00 5.70 25.66
CA LEU A 57 -3.10 6.83 25.91
C LEU A 57 -2.27 7.20 24.67
N ILE A 58 -1.74 6.20 23.97
CA ILE A 58 -0.96 6.43 22.74
C ILE A 58 -1.86 6.97 21.63
N VAL A 59 -3.04 6.38 21.43
CA VAL A 59 -3.98 6.81 20.38
C VAL A 59 -4.46 8.24 20.66
N ASP A 60 -4.79 8.58 21.90
CA ASP A 60 -5.29 9.90 22.29
C ASP A 60 -4.20 10.97 22.42
N SER A 61 -2.93 10.60 22.22
CA SER A 61 -1.81 11.58 22.24
C SER A 61 -1.80 12.52 21.02
N THR A 62 -2.67 12.30 20.06
CA THR A 62 -2.89 13.15 18.88
C THR A 62 -4.34 13.59 18.78
N GLU A 63 -4.62 14.62 17.98
CA GLU A 63 -6.00 15.02 17.66
C GLU A 63 -6.73 13.93 16.86
N ASN A 64 -8.02 13.78 17.12
CA ASN A 64 -8.89 12.87 16.37
C ASN A 64 -9.52 13.62 15.16
N PRO A 65 -9.38 13.12 13.92
CA PRO A 65 -8.68 11.88 13.53
C PRO A 65 -7.17 12.03 13.46
N GLY A 66 -6.46 10.90 13.63
CA GLY A 66 -5.03 10.78 13.43
C GLY A 66 -4.35 9.92 14.49
N ILE A 67 -3.20 9.36 14.14
CA ILE A 67 -2.34 8.63 15.07
C ILE A 67 -0.91 9.17 15.01
N PRO A 68 -0.10 9.06 16.08
CA PRO A 68 1.25 9.62 16.14
C PRO A 68 2.14 9.07 15.03
N ILE A 69 2.81 9.95 14.28
CA ILE A 69 3.76 9.56 13.24
C ILE A 69 5.15 9.37 13.86
N GLY A 70 5.85 8.31 13.40
CA GLY A 70 7.20 8.00 13.87
C GLY A 70 7.24 6.96 15.00
N ASN A 71 6.13 6.65 15.64
CA ASN A 71 6.05 5.59 16.63
C ASN A 71 5.88 4.22 15.94
N GLN A 72 6.59 3.22 16.45
CA GLN A 72 6.46 1.85 15.94
C GLN A 72 5.05 1.28 16.17
N THR A 73 4.42 1.61 17.29
CA THR A 73 3.03 1.25 17.60
C THR A 73 2.03 1.76 16.57
N SER A 74 2.24 2.96 16.05
CA SER A 74 1.38 3.54 15.01
C SER A 74 1.42 2.77 13.69
N GLN A 75 2.55 2.13 13.37
CA GLN A 75 2.63 1.24 12.21
C GLN A 75 1.75 0.01 12.40
N TRP A 76 1.75 -0.58 13.61
CA TRP A 76 0.86 -1.70 13.95
C TRP A 76 -0.60 -1.30 13.88
N PHE A 77 -0.96 -0.15 14.42
CA PHE A 77 -2.33 0.38 14.33
C PHE A 77 -2.77 0.59 12.89
N ALA A 78 -1.91 1.15 12.05
CA ALA A 78 -2.18 1.35 10.64
C ALA A 78 -2.36 0.01 9.88
N VAL A 79 -1.54 -1.00 10.14
CA VAL A 79 -1.74 -2.35 9.56
C VAL A 79 -3.07 -2.94 10.00
N MET A 80 -3.38 -2.87 11.29
CA MET A 80 -4.59 -3.46 11.88
C MET A 80 -5.86 -2.76 11.40
N TYR A 81 -5.86 -1.44 11.26
CA TYR A 81 -7.03 -0.66 10.87
C TYR A 81 -7.65 -1.08 9.54
N LEU A 82 -6.82 -1.53 8.59
CA LEU A 82 -7.24 -2.02 7.27
C LEU A 82 -7.30 -3.55 7.18
N SER A 83 -7.04 -4.30 8.25
CA SER A 83 -7.05 -5.76 8.19
C SER A 83 -8.40 -6.33 7.75
N GLY A 84 -9.50 -5.72 8.20
CA GLY A 84 -10.84 -6.11 7.76
C GLY A 84 -11.08 -5.88 6.25
N MET A 85 -10.44 -4.86 5.67
CA MET A 85 -10.47 -4.62 4.22
C MET A 85 -9.71 -5.72 3.47
N ASP A 86 -8.60 -6.23 4.02
CA ASP A 86 -7.86 -7.33 3.40
C ASP A 86 -8.74 -8.59 3.29
N HIS A 87 -9.46 -8.94 4.36
CA HIS A 87 -10.43 -10.04 4.36
C HIS A 87 -11.58 -9.79 3.38
N PHE A 88 -12.11 -8.56 3.35
CA PHE A 88 -13.16 -8.19 2.41
C PHE A 88 -12.71 -8.38 0.95
N ILE A 89 -11.52 -7.91 0.59
CA ILE A 89 -10.97 -8.05 -0.77
C ILE A 89 -10.72 -9.51 -1.12
N LYS A 90 -10.17 -10.30 -0.20
CA LYS A 90 -9.81 -11.70 -0.45
C LYS A 90 -11.02 -12.63 -0.45
N GLU A 91 -11.95 -12.45 0.49
CA GLU A 91 -13.01 -13.42 0.77
C GLU A 91 -14.34 -13.03 0.12
N LYS A 92 -14.68 -11.72 0.10
CA LYS A 92 -15.95 -11.24 -0.47
C LYS A 92 -15.81 -10.86 -1.94
N LEU A 93 -14.75 -10.11 -2.29
CA LEU A 93 -14.49 -9.77 -3.68
C LEU A 93 -13.70 -10.88 -4.42
N GLY A 94 -13.25 -11.94 -3.76
CA GLY A 94 -12.62 -13.10 -4.37
C GLY A 94 -11.32 -12.79 -5.15
N ILE A 95 -10.68 -11.67 -4.88
CA ILE A 95 -9.45 -11.26 -5.57
C ILE A 95 -8.28 -12.16 -5.17
N ARG A 96 -7.80 -12.96 -6.12
CA ARG A 96 -6.69 -13.89 -5.89
C ARG A 96 -5.36 -13.15 -5.72
N TYR A 97 -5.08 -12.17 -6.59
CA TYR A 97 -3.81 -11.44 -6.65
C TYR A 97 -3.98 -10.06 -6.04
N TYR A 98 -3.63 -9.96 -4.76
CA TYR A 98 -3.73 -8.77 -3.93
C TYR A 98 -2.46 -8.59 -3.12
N GLY A 99 -2.01 -7.36 -2.96
CA GLY A 99 -0.91 -7.01 -2.07
C GLY A 99 -1.09 -5.62 -1.50
N ARG A 100 -0.84 -5.46 -0.19
CA ARG A 100 -0.91 -4.19 0.53
C ARG A 100 0.33 -3.97 1.38
N TYR A 101 0.76 -2.73 1.40
CA TYR A 101 1.70 -2.21 2.38
C TYR A 101 1.17 -0.87 2.90
N MET A 102 0.73 -0.88 4.16
CA MET A 102 0.03 0.26 4.78
C MET A 102 -1.19 0.71 3.97
N ASP A 103 -1.17 1.92 3.43
CA ASP A 103 -2.18 2.57 2.61
C ASP A 103 -2.05 2.31 1.11
N ASP A 104 -0.91 1.76 0.68
CA ASP A 104 -0.60 1.47 -0.71
C ASP A 104 -0.91 0.01 -1.04
N PHE A 105 -1.81 -0.26 -2.00
CA PHE A 105 -2.20 -1.62 -2.36
C PHE A 105 -2.57 -1.77 -3.84
N TYR A 106 -2.59 -3.01 -4.31
CA TYR A 106 -2.98 -3.34 -5.67
C TYR A 106 -3.79 -4.62 -5.74
N LEU A 107 -4.66 -4.68 -6.73
CA LEU A 107 -5.42 -5.84 -7.13
C LEU A 107 -5.10 -6.15 -8.59
N ILE A 108 -5.01 -7.43 -8.94
CA ILE A 108 -4.83 -7.87 -10.34
C ILE A 108 -5.97 -8.81 -10.70
N HIS A 109 -6.59 -8.55 -11.84
CA HIS A 109 -7.66 -9.37 -12.40
C HIS A 109 -7.64 -9.31 -13.93
N GLU A 110 -8.13 -10.35 -14.59
CA GLU A 110 -8.24 -10.40 -16.06
C GLU A 110 -9.33 -9.47 -16.59
N ASP A 111 -10.39 -9.28 -15.83
CA ASP A 111 -11.52 -8.42 -16.20
C ASP A 111 -11.38 -7.01 -15.60
N LYS A 112 -11.33 -6.00 -16.48
CA LYS A 112 -11.27 -4.59 -16.13
C LYS A 112 -12.56 -4.09 -15.48
N ALA A 113 -13.72 -4.55 -15.98
CA ALA A 113 -15.02 -4.13 -15.46
C ALA A 113 -15.20 -4.63 -14.03
N TYR A 114 -14.72 -5.84 -13.74
CA TYR A 114 -14.70 -6.37 -12.39
C TYR A 114 -13.82 -5.55 -11.45
N LEU A 115 -12.65 -5.09 -11.87
CA LEU A 115 -11.82 -4.19 -11.07
C LEU A 115 -12.47 -2.82 -10.86
N GLN A 116 -13.27 -2.33 -11.81
CA GLN A 116 -14.06 -1.10 -11.60
C GLN A 116 -15.12 -1.29 -10.52
N TYR A 117 -15.82 -2.43 -10.54
CA TYR A 117 -16.76 -2.82 -9.47
C TYR A 117 -16.03 -2.93 -8.12
N CYS A 118 -14.92 -3.66 -8.04
CA CYS A 118 -14.12 -3.78 -6.83
C CYS A 118 -13.68 -2.43 -6.28
N ARG A 119 -13.29 -1.49 -7.15
CA ARG A 119 -12.95 -0.13 -6.77
C ARG A 119 -14.10 0.56 -6.05
N GLY A 120 -15.32 0.49 -6.58
CA GLY A 120 -16.50 1.09 -5.95
C GLY A 120 -16.81 0.48 -4.58
N GLU A 121 -16.72 -0.84 -4.47
CA GLU A 121 -16.93 -1.55 -3.20
C GLU A 121 -15.86 -1.18 -2.14
N ILE A 122 -14.60 -1.08 -2.56
CA ILE A 122 -13.50 -0.67 -1.67
C ILE A 122 -13.67 0.80 -1.25
N GLU A 123 -14.05 1.70 -2.16
CA GLU A 123 -14.34 3.10 -1.83
C GLU A 123 -15.42 3.23 -0.76
N GLN A 124 -16.50 2.44 -0.86
CA GLN A 124 -17.54 2.39 0.16
C GLN A 124 -17.05 1.79 1.48
N TYR A 125 -16.21 0.74 1.41
CA TYR A 125 -15.65 0.10 2.60
C TYR A 125 -14.78 1.09 3.39
N VAL A 126 -13.81 1.75 2.74
CA VAL A 126 -12.91 2.69 3.42
C VAL A 126 -13.66 3.95 3.90
N ALA A 127 -14.71 4.39 3.19
CA ALA A 127 -15.55 5.50 3.63
C ALA A 127 -16.23 5.21 4.98
N ARG A 128 -16.69 3.97 5.22
CA ARG A 128 -17.26 3.55 6.52
C ARG A 128 -16.22 3.60 7.66
N LEU A 129 -14.93 3.52 7.34
CA LEU A 129 -13.84 3.69 8.29
C LEU A 129 -13.39 5.15 8.46
N GLY A 130 -14.09 6.11 7.84
CA GLY A 130 -13.69 7.53 7.84
C GLY A 130 -12.52 7.86 6.91
N LEU A 131 -12.15 6.95 6.03
CA LEU A 131 -11.03 7.08 5.10
C LEU A 131 -11.48 7.48 3.70
N ARG A 132 -10.55 7.98 2.89
CA ARG A 132 -10.81 8.35 1.49
C ARG A 132 -9.72 7.81 0.57
N MET A 133 -10.13 7.25 -0.58
CA MET A 133 -9.21 6.88 -1.64
C MET A 133 -8.53 8.11 -2.21
N ASN A 134 -7.25 7.98 -2.55
CA ASN A 134 -6.50 9.03 -3.23
C ASN A 134 -6.96 9.13 -4.70
N LYS A 135 -7.00 10.34 -5.24
CA LYS A 135 -7.32 10.61 -6.66
C LYS A 135 -6.37 9.92 -7.65
N LYS A 136 -5.20 9.47 -7.19
CA LYS A 136 -4.22 8.70 -7.98
C LYS A 136 -4.62 7.24 -8.18
N THR A 137 -5.67 6.75 -7.50
CA THR A 137 -6.23 5.41 -7.71
C THR A 137 -6.59 5.21 -9.17
N ASN A 138 -5.99 4.21 -9.81
CA ASN A 138 -6.08 4.03 -11.26
C ASN A 138 -6.11 2.54 -11.65
N ILE A 139 -6.77 2.26 -12.78
CA ILE A 139 -6.78 0.94 -13.42
C ILE A 139 -5.99 1.04 -14.73
N PHE A 140 -5.02 0.16 -14.90
CA PHE A 140 -4.16 0.12 -16.07
C PHE A 140 -3.80 -1.33 -16.46
N PRO A 141 -3.36 -1.58 -17.71
CA PRO A 141 -2.97 -2.91 -18.17
C PRO A 141 -1.77 -3.46 -17.39
N LEU A 142 -1.81 -4.75 -17.03
CA LEU A 142 -0.74 -5.44 -16.30
C LEU A 142 0.61 -5.39 -17.03
N ARG A 143 0.59 -5.38 -18.36
CA ARG A 143 1.80 -5.23 -19.21
C ARG A 143 2.61 -3.95 -18.92
N ASN A 144 1.98 -2.92 -18.35
CA ASN A 144 2.68 -1.69 -17.97
C ASN A 144 3.57 -1.88 -16.74
N GLY A 145 3.47 -3.03 -16.05
CA GLY A 145 4.14 -3.27 -14.78
C GLY A 145 3.51 -2.52 -13.61
N ILE A 146 3.93 -2.86 -12.40
CA ILE A 146 3.41 -2.30 -11.15
C ILE A 146 4.54 -1.61 -10.41
N ASP A 147 4.32 -0.34 -10.07
CA ASP A 147 5.17 0.41 -9.15
C ASP A 147 4.73 0.13 -7.71
N PHE A 148 5.57 -0.55 -6.93
CA PHE A 148 5.27 -0.89 -5.54
C PHE A 148 6.54 -0.94 -4.70
N LEU A 149 6.51 -0.37 -3.51
CA LEU A 149 7.64 -0.34 -2.56
C LEU A 149 8.98 0.13 -3.17
N GLY A 150 8.93 1.14 -4.03
CA GLY A 150 10.14 1.69 -4.66
C GLY A 150 10.65 0.92 -5.87
N PHE A 151 10.00 -0.18 -6.24
CA PHE A 151 10.33 -1.00 -7.39
C PHE A 151 9.28 -0.90 -8.49
N HIS A 152 9.74 -1.06 -9.72
CA HIS A 152 8.92 -1.32 -10.89
C HIS A 152 9.04 -2.81 -11.24
N THR A 153 7.93 -3.55 -11.16
CA THR A 153 7.88 -4.99 -11.42
C THR A 153 7.00 -5.25 -12.62
N TYR A 154 7.49 -6.00 -13.59
CA TYR A 154 6.75 -6.37 -14.79
C TYR A 154 7.06 -7.80 -15.24
N LEU A 155 6.17 -8.37 -16.06
CA LEU A 155 6.35 -9.66 -16.70
C LEU A 155 6.87 -9.48 -18.12
N THR A 156 7.82 -10.32 -18.52
CA THR A 156 8.23 -10.46 -19.91
C THR A 156 7.20 -11.33 -20.67
N GLU A 157 7.27 -11.35 -21.99
CA GLU A 157 6.43 -12.23 -22.84
C GLU A 157 6.60 -13.72 -22.49
N SER A 158 7.78 -14.11 -22.02
CA SER A 158 8.07 -15.47 -21.54
C SER A 158 7.60 -15.76 -20.11
N GLY A 159 6.90 -14.81 -19.46
CA GLY A 159 6.42 -14.95 -18.07
C GLY A 159 7.47 -14.74 -16.99
N LYS A 160 8.70 -14.32 -17.35
CA LYS A 160 9.74 -14.01 -16.37
C LYS A 160 9.44 -12.72 -15.65
N ILE A 161 9.52 -12.73 -14.32
CA ILE A 161 9.37 -11.53 -13.48
C ILE A 161 10.66 -10.72 -13.51
N ILE A 162 10.55 -9.45 -13.88
CA ILE A 162 11.65 -8.48 -13.81
C ILE A 162 11.30 -7.43 -12.77
N ARG A 163 12.22 -7.17 -11.84
CA ARG A 163 12.12 -6.11 -10.83
C ARG A 163 13.28 -5.14 -10.99
N LYS A 164 12.96 -3.86 -11.12
CA LYS A 164 13.93 -2.76 -11.25
C LYS A 164 13.61 -1.68 -10.22
N VAL A 165 14.65 -1.02 -9.68
CA VAL A 165 14.45 0.18 -8.86
C VAL A 165 13.75 1.25 -9.71
N ARG A 166 12.71 1.88 -9.18
CA ARG A 166 11.97 2.94 -9.87
C ARG A 166 12.93 4.06 -10.31
N ARG A 167 12.71 4.55 -11.51
CA ARG A 167 13.51 5.66 -12.08
C ARG A 167 13.50 6.90 -11.17
N SER A 168 12.35 7.22 -10.57
CA SER A 168 12.22 8.33 -9.61
C SER A 168 13.06 8.11 -8.34
N SER A 169 13.08 6.90 -7.78
CA SER A 169 13.89 6.55 -6.61
C SER A 169 15.38 6.69 -6.92
N LYS A 170 15.82 6.19 -8.09
CA LYS A 170 17.19 6.35 -8.56
C LYS A 170 17.58 7.83 -8.74
N SER A 171 16.72 8.61 -9.40
CA SER A 171 16.96 10.04 -9.62
C SER A 171 17.00 10.84 -8.31
N ASN A 172 16.13 10.49 -7.35
CA ASN A 172 16.12 11.13 -6.03
C ASN A 172 17.40 10.79 -5.24
N ALA A 173 17.84 9.53 -5.25
CA ALA A 173 19.09 9.13 -4.63
C ALA A 173 20.31 9.87 -5.26
N GLN A 174 20.35 9.96 -6.60
CA GLN A 174 21.39 10.72 -7.29
C GLN A 174 21.39 12.21 -6.93
N ARG A 175 20.19 12.82 -6.81
CA ARG A 175 20.08 14.25 -6.39
C ARG A 175 20.55 14.40 -4.93
N LYS A 176 20.17 13.49 -4.03
CA LYS A 176 20.61 13.51 -2.62
C LYS A 176 22.12 13.44 -2.55
N LEU A 177 22.75 12.48 -3.25
CA LEU A 177 24.21 12.31 -3.31
C LEU A 177 24.89 13.56 -3.86
N LYS A 178 24.39 14.13 -4.98
CA LYS A 178 24.96 15.34 -5.56
C LYS A 178 24.89 16.54 -4.60
N LYS A 179 23.76 16.67 -3.87
CA LYS A 179 23.61 17.72 -2.85
C LYS A 179 24.58 17.55 -1.70
N GLN A 180 24.71 16.33 -1.18
CA GLN A 180 25.63 16.02 -0.07
C GLN A 180 27.08 16.24 -0.47
N ARG A 181 27.50 15.80 -1.67
CA ARG A 181 28.83 16.09 -2.22
C ARG A 181 29.10 17.60 -2.26
N GLY A 182 28.16 18.40 -2.77
CA GLY A 182 28.33 19.85 -2.80
C GLY A 182 28.35 20.53 -1.42
N LEU A 183 27.80 19.89 -0.38
CA LEU A 183 27.91 20.35 1.00
C LEU A 183 29.25 19.95 1.63
N LEU A 184 29.75 18.75 1.35
CA LEU A 184 31.10 18.28 1.72
C LEU A 184 32.17 19.17 1.09
N ASP A 185 32.10 19.46 -0.22
CA ASP A 185 33.06 20.32 -0.93
C ASP A 185 33.09 21.73 -0.37
N ARG A 186 32.02 22.19 0.33
CA ARG A 186 31.93 23.48 1.01
C ARG A 186 32.17 23.41 2.52
N GLU A 187 32.64 22.26 3.02
CA GLU A 187 32.90 22.00 4.44
C GLU A 187 31.67 22.24 5.37
N LYS A 188 30.45 22.16 4.83
CA LYS A 188 29.21 22.38 5.57
C LYS A 188 28.68 21.13 6.28
N ILE A 189 29.16 19.95 5.91
CA ILE A 189 28.88 18.65 6.52
C ILE A 189 30.14 17.80 6.50
N SER A 190 30.23 16.83 7.41
CA SER A 190 31.33 15.86 7.48
C SER A 190 30.96 14.56 6.75
N LEU A 191 31.96 13.69 6.50
CA LEU A 191 31.72 12.34 5.96
C LEU A 191 30.83 11.51 6.92
N SER A 192 31.02 11.64 8.24
CA SER A 192 30.18 10.97 9.23
C SER A 192 28.71 11.37 9.15
N ASP A 193 28.40 12.63 8.84
CA ASP A 193 27.03 13.10 8.66
C ASP A 193 26.39 12.46 7.40
N VAL A 194 27.18 12.25 6.36
CA VAL A 194 26.74 11.54 5.15
C VAL A 194 26.46 10.08 5.47
N GLU A 195 27.35 9.38 6.17
CA GLU A 195 27.19 7.97 6.56
C GLU A 195 25.95 7.77 7.42
N GLN A 196 25.73 8.60 8.45
CA GLN A 196 24.52 8.56 9.29
C GLN A 196 23.23 8.73 8.46
N SER A 197 23.26 9.52 7.39
CA SER A 197 22.07 9.75 6.55
C SER A 197 21.67 8.55 5.68
N TYR A 198 22.50 7.50 5.62
CA TYR A 198 22.27 6.25 4.86
C TYR A 198 22.17 5.01 5.76
N GLY A 199 22.56 5.11 7.05
CA GLY A 199 22.59 4.00 7.99
C GLY A 199 21.34 3.84 8.87
N SER A 200 20.29 4.62 8.61
CA SER A 200 19.00 4.56 9.32
C SER A 200 17.89 3.96 8.47
#